data_dd7c723b5a5c43f139420e647af6c957
#
_entry.id   dd7c723b5a5c43f139420e647af6c957
#
_cell.length_a   1.000
_cell.length_b   1.000
_cell.length_c   1.000
_cell.angle_alpha   90.00
_cell.angle_beta   90.00
_cell.angle_gamma   90.00
#
_symmetry.space_group_name_H-M   'P 1'
#
loop_
_entity.id
_entity.type
_entity.pdbx_description
1 polymer ?
#
loop_
_entity_poly.entity_id
_entity_poly.type
_entity_poly.pdbx_seq_one_letter_code
_entity_poly.pdbx_strand_id
1 'polypeptide(L)'
;MLKKITAFAIALIVCSTAMAQKNLPSNFHMKKLANGLEVLVIEDNSVPLVTIEICVKNGSFTEDSAYNGLSHLYEHMFFKANKAIPSQEKFLERVNELGISFNGTTSDERVNYFFTLSNKLINEGLEFMNNAIRYPLFLEQEMKNENPVVDGEFQRAESNPAFFLFQDFNKQMWGANYVRKNAIGIHDVILTATPEKMNVIKDKYYYPNNSILVIAGDVEHNAVFEKADKMFGDWKPCDFDPFQKWPIPEFTPLVGQSKFLTVDKNAKMPIMLMGFHGPDTRNDVKSTYAADVFSTILGLTSSEFQKTLVDGGYALQAGLGYQTCRYTGPIQLFMVPNPMKLKSFYGKLMEQVNRFDAPDYFTDEQLETAKNKLIMDDIYNKEKTSAYVHTVTFWWASASIDYYTTYNDMIKKVTRKDIADYVDKYIKGKPSVTGLLLNPKMKESLGINSADEILK
;
A
#
# COMPACT_ATOMS: atom_id res chain seq x y z
N MET A 1 44.98 -0.89 -43.93
CA MET A 1 43.79 -0.06 -43.59
C MET A 1 42.78 -0.75 -42.69
N LEU A 2 43.19 -1.79 -41.92
CA LEU A 2 42.28 -2.62 -41.09
C LEU A 2 42.55 -2.55 -39.58
N LYS A 3 43.40 -1.63 -39.08
CA LYS A 3 43.77 -1.50 -37.66
C LYS A 3 43.21 -0.26 -36.94
N LYS A 4 42.34 0.53 -37.57
CA LYS A 4 41.73 1.74 -36.94
C LYS A 4 40.23 1.63 -36.66
N ILE A 5 39.59 0.50 -36.96
CA ILE A 5 38.12 0.32 -36.73
C ILE A 5 37.82 -0.38 -35.39
N THR A 6 38.79 -1.07 -34.80
CA THR A 6 38.58 -1.84 -33.55
C THR A 6 38.68 -1.00 -32.25
N ALA A 7 39.21 0.21 -32.34
CA ALA A 7 39.35 1.09 -31.16
C ALA A 7 38.12 1.97 -30.89
N PHE A 8 37.15 2.09 -31.83
CA PHE A 8 35.95 2.93 -31.67
C PHE A 8 34.74 2.18 -31.10
N ALA A 9 34.76 0.84 -31.12
CA ALA A 9 33.67 0.01 -30.64
C ALA A 9 33.73 -0.28 -29.10
N ILE A 10 34.90 -0.06 -28.47
CA ILE A 10 35.07 -0.31 -27.02
C ILE A 10 34.77 0.91 -26.17
N ALA A 11 34.76 2.13 -26.75
CA ALA A 11 34.46 3.37 -26.02
C ALA A 11 32.94 3.66 -25.84
N LEU A 12 32.04 2.88 -26.47
CA LEU A 12 30.59 3.13 -26.42
C LEU A 12 29.86 2.25 -25.39
N ILE A 13 30.54 1.35 -24.69
CA ILE A 13 29.90 0.43 -23.70
C ILE A 13 30.05 0.92 -22.24
N VAL A 14 30.86 1.95 -21.99
CA VAL A 14 31.11 2.45 -20.63
C VAL A 14 30.25 3.68 -20.24
N CYS A 15 29.45 4.23 -21.16
CA CYS A 15 28.66 5.46 -20.89
C CYS A 15 27.18 5.25 -20.56
N SER A 16 26.69 4.04 -20.31
CA SER A 16 25.25 3.79 -20.07
C SER A 16 24.85 3.54 -18.61
N THR A 17 25.75 3.75 -17.65
CA THR A 17 25.42 3.52 -16.22
C THR A 17 25.44 4.77 -15.33
N ALA A 18 25.50 5.97 -15.90
CA ALA A 18 25.61 7.22 -15.13
C ALA A 18 24.41 8.17 -15.29
N MET A 19 23.19 7.66 -15.52
CA MET A 19 22.00 8.51 -15.68
C MET A 19 20.85 8.16 -14.75
N ALA A 20 21.08 7.94 -13.44
CA ALA A 20 19.97 7.76 -12.50
C ALA A 20 20.36 8.11 -11.06
N GLN A 21 20.93 9.29 -10.80
CA GLN A 21 21.24 9.66 -9.41
C GLN A 21 21.14 11.16 -9.14
N LYS A 22 20.25 11.88 -9.83
CA LYS A 22 20.24 13.35 -9.75
C LYS A 22 19.44 13.95 -8.58
N ASN A 23 18.61 13.20 -7.85
CA ASN A 23 17.70 13.75 -6.85
C ASN A 23 17.62 12.98 -5.51
N LEU A 24 18.57 12.11 -5.20
CA LEU A 24 18.54 11.42 -3.90
C LEU A 24 19.03 12.38 -2.79
N PRO A 25 18.42 12.35 -1.59
CA PRO A 25 18.98 13.00 -0.41
C PRO A 25 20.42 12.55 -0.15
N SER A 26 21.24 13.41 0.45
CA SER A 26 22.68 13.15 0.63
C SER A 26 23.01 11.92 1.47
N ASN A 27 22.08 11.46 2.31
CA ASN A 27 22.19 10.26 3.13
C ASN A 27 21.57 9.02 2.49
N PHE A 28 21.07 9.12 1.24
CA PHE A 28 20.53 8.01 0.45
C PHE A 28 21.58 7.50 -0.53
N HIS A 29 21.96 6.26 -0.39
CA HIS A 29 22.94 5.61 -1.26
C HIS A 29 22.31 4.37 -1.88
N MET A 30 22.27 4.31 -3.20
CA MET A 30 21.61 3.22 -3.92
C MET A 30 22.60 2.48 -4.81
N LYS A 31 22.56 1.14 -4.77
CA LYS A 31 23.34 0.24 -5.61
C LYS A 31 22.45 -0.89 -6.12
N LYS A 32 22.55 -1.19 -7.39
CA LYS A 32 21.95 -2.40 -7.97
C LYS A 32 23.02 -3.47 -8.08
N LEU A 33 22.80 -4.63 -7.44
CA LEU A 33 23.71 -5.76 -7.51
C LEU A 33 23.65 -6.43 -8.90
N ALA A 34 24.65 -7.26 -9.21
CA ALA A 34 24.73 -7.95 -10.49
C ALA A 34 23.53 -8.87 -10.77
N ASN A 35 22.91 -9.41 -9.72
CA ASN A 35 21.69 -10.23 -9.80
C ASN A 35 20.39 -9.43 -9.88
N GLY A 36 20.48 -8.10 -9.96
CA GLY A 36 19.32 -7.22 -10.09
C GLY A 36 18.69 -6.75 -8.78
N LEU A 37 19.13 -7.23 -7.61
CA LEU A 37 18.67 -6.72 -6.32
C LEU A 37 19.04 -5.25 -6.17
N GLU A 38 18.03 -4.42 -5.90
CA GLU A 38 18.25 -3.03 -5.54
C GLU A 38 18.57 -2.96 -4.04
N VAL A 39 19.66 -2.28 -3.68
CA VAL A 39 20.07 -2.05 -2.29
C VAL A 39 20.10 -0.57 -2.04
N LEU A 40 19.28 -0.10 -1.10
CA LEU A 40 19.24 1.28 -0.66
C LEU A 40 19.75 1.36 0.78
N VAL A 41 20.73 2.22 1.02
CA VAL A 41 21.24 2.52 2.36
C VAL A 41 20.86 3.95 2.72
N ILE A 42 20.27 4.13 3.89
CA ILE A 42 19.89 5.43 4.46
C ILE A 42 20.70 5.62 5.75
N GLU A 43 21.69 6.47 5.68
CA GLU A 43 22.57 6.74 6.84
C GLU A 43 21.89 7.66 7.85
N ASP A 44 21.79 7.20 9.10
CA ASP A 44 21.25 7.95 10.24
C ASP A 44 21.94 7.51 11.53
N ASN A 45 22.89 8.30 12.00
CA ASN A 45 23.70 8.01 13.18
C ASN A 45 23.08 8.50 14.50
N SER A 46 21.79 8.86 14.49
CA SER A 46 21.12 9.44 15.66
C SER A 46 21.02 8.45 16.84
N VAL A 47 20.92 7.16 16.54
CA VAL A 47 20.86 6.06 17.51
C VAL A 47 21.65 4.85 17.01
N PRO A 48 22.28 4.02 17.90
CA PRO A 48 23.10 2.87 17.49
C PRO A 48 22.24 1.65 17.07
N LEU A 49 21.25 1.88 16.22
CA LEU A 49 20.34 0.88 15.69
C LEU A 49 20.42 0.83 14.16
N VAL A 50 20.05 -0.31 13.62
CA VAL A 50 19.84 -0.51 12.17
C VAL A 50 18.51 -1.21 11.93
N THR A 51 17.77 -0.74 10.94
CA THR A 51 16.61 -1.46 10.38
C THR A 51 17.00 -2.04 9.03
N ILE A 52 16.80 -3.34 8.87
CA ILE A 52 16.96 -4.10 7.63
C ILE A 52 15.59 -4.48 7.15
N GLU A 53 15.17 -3.99 6.01
CA GLU A 53 13.88 -4.32 5.41
C GLU A 53 14.08 -4.88 4.00
N ILE A 54 13.41 -5.98 3.69
CA ILE A 54 13.29 -6.47 2.32
C ILE A 54 11.83 -6.35 1.90
N CYS A 55 11.62 -5.78 0.71
CA CYS A 55 10.31 -5.61 0.11
C CYS A 55 10.26 -6.31 -1.24
N VAL A 56 9.19 -7.04 -1.48
CA VAL A 56 8.93 -7.76 -2.73
C VAL A 56 7.68 -7.18 -3.39
N LYS A 57 7.73 -6.97 -4.72
CA LYS A 57 6.53 -6.64 -5.49
C LYS A 57 5.66 -7.89 -5.61
N ASN A 58 4.86 -8.09 -4.60
CA ASN A 58 3.85 -9.12 -4.43
C ASN A 58 2.74 -8.51 -3.57
N GLY A 59 1.65 -9.19 -3.33
CA GLY A 59 0.53 -8.72 -2.53
C GLY A 59 -0.79 -9.17 -3.17
N SER A 60 -1.91 -8.67 -2.66
CA SER A 60 -3.21 -9.12 -3.19
C SER A 60 -3.39 -8.83 -4.68
N PHE A 61 -2.72 -7.83 -5.25
CA PHE A 61 -2.82 -7.50 -6.68
C PHE A 61 -2.30 -8.61 -7.61
N THR A 62 -1.47 -9.54 -7.11
CA THR A 62 -0.98 -10.70 -7.86
C THR A 62 -1.90 -11.92 -7.75
N GLU A 63 -2.87 -11.89 -6.83
CA GLU A 63 -3.72 -13.02 -6.51
C GLU A 63 -4.89 -13.16 -7.48
N ASP A 64 -5.31 -14.41 -7.67
CA ASP A 64 -6.61 -14.77 -8.20
C ASP A 64 -7.49 -15.39 -7.09
N SER A 65 -8.69 -15.82 -7.44
CA SER A 65 -9.64 -16.38 -6.46
C SER A 65 -9.11 -17.60 -5.71
N ALA A 66 -8.20 -18.39 -6.31
CA ALA A 66 -7.62 -19.59 -5.69
C ALA A 66 -6.46 -19.26 -4.72
N TYR A 67 -5.97 -18.01 -4.74
CA TYR A 67 -4.85 -17.52 -3.93
C TYR A 67 -5.24 -16.35 -3.03
N ASN A 68 -6.51 -15.99 -2.95
CA ASN A 68 -6.97 -14.81 -2.20
C ASN A 68 -6.62 -14.88 -0.72
N GLY A 69 -5.71 -13.99 -0.27
CA GLY A 69 -5.16 -13.90 1.08
C GLY A 69 -3.85 -14.69 1.29
N LEU A 70 -3.35 -15.40 0.27
CA LEU A 70 -2.16 -16.23 0.44
C LEU A 70 -0.85 -15.42 0.44
N SER A 71 -0.83 -14.20 -0.08
CA SER A 71 0.32 -13.29 0.10
C SER A 71 0.48 -12.89 1.57
N HIS A 72 -0.64 -12.72 2.28
CA HIS A 72 -0.66 -12.45 3.72
C HIS A 72 -0.24 -13.69 4.53
N LEU A 73 -0.77 -14.87 4.21
CA LEU A 73 -0.31 -16.11 4.83
C LEU A 73 1.20 -16.35 4.56
N TYR A 74 1.70 -16.00 3.36
CA TYR A 74 3.13 -16.09 3.06
C TYR A 74 3.95 -15.18 3.98
N GLU A 75 3.45 -13.99 4.31
CA GLU A 75 4.09 -13.11 5.29
C GLU A 75 4.24 -13.80 6.64
N HIS A 76 3.20 -14.44 7.15
CA HIS A 76 3.26 -15.20 8.40
C HIS A 76 4.27 -16.34 8.34
N MET A 77 4.32 -17.05 7.21
CA MET A 77 5.24 -18.16 7.02
C MET A 77 6.71 -17.74 6.85
N PHE A 78 6.98 -16.48 6.55
CA PHE A 78 8.35 -15.94 6.55
C PHE A 78 9.01 -16.03 7.93
N PHE A 79 8.25 -15.88 9.00
CA PHE A 79 8.72 -15.91 10.39
C PHE A 79 8.72 -17.32 11.00
N LYS A 80 8.85 -18.35 10.16
CA LYS A 80 8.85 -19.77 10.54
C LYS A 80 10.18 -20.44 10.16
N ALA A 81 10.13 -21.75 10.01
CA ALA A 81 11.30 -22.53 9.61
C ALA A 81 11.91 -22.10 8.27
N ASN A 82 13.22 -22.06 8.22
CA ASN A 82 14.01 -21.88 7.00
C ASN A 82 15.22 -22.79 7.01
N LYS A 83 16.02 -22.80 5.95
CA LYS A 83 17.16 -23.68 5.80
C LYS A 83 18.16 -23.65 6.97
N ALA A 84 18.33 -22.49 7.61
CA ALA A 84 19.26 -22.32 8.75
C ALA A 84 18.58 -22.54 10.11
N ILE A 85 17.27 -22.42 10.17
CA ILE A 85 16.46 -22.44 11.40
C ILE A 85 15.31 -23.44 11.22
N PRO A 86 15.32 -24.55 11.97
CA PRO A 86 14.46 -25.71 11.66
C PRO A 86 13.01 -25.59 12.14
N SER A 87 12.68 -24.58 12.97
CA SER A 87 11.31 -24.39 13.48
C SER A 87 11.05 -22.96 13.90
N GLN A 88 9.76 -22.60 14.06
CA GLN A 88 9.33 -21.31 14.59
C GLN A 88 9.91 -21.01 15.98
N GLU A 89 9.99 -22.00 16.87
CA GLU A 89 10.55 -21.81 18.22
C GLU A 89 12.02 -21.38 18.13
N LYS A 90 12.80 -22.02 17.24
CA LYS A 90 14.20 -21.65 16.99
C LYS A 90 14.33 -20.30 16.29
N PHE A 91 13.36 -19.92 15.47
CA PHE A 91 13.30 -18.58 14.91
C PHE A 91 13.14 -17.53 16.03
N LEU A 92 12.19 -17.72 16.94
CA LEU A 92 11.96 -16.82 18.06
C LEU A 92 13.10 -16.80 19.07
N GLU A 93 13.75 -17.95 19.35
CA GLU A 93 14.99 -17.98 20.14
C GLU A 93 16.06 -17.08 19.52
N ARG A 94 16.28 -17.19 18.19
CA ARG A 94 17.28 -16.38 17.50
C ARG A 94 16.93 -14.89 17.49
N VAL A 95 15.66 -14.55 17.34
CA VAL A 95 15.16 -13.18 17.50
C VAL A 95 15.52 -12.61 18.87
N ASN A 96 15.27 -13.38 19.93
CA ASN A 96 15.57 -12.97 21.31
C ASN A 96 17.08 -12.84 21.56
N GLU A 97 17.90 -13.78 21.06
CA GLU A 97 19.36 -13.72 21.17
C GLU A 97 19.96 -12.47 20.55
N LEU A 98 19.43 -12.05 19.41
CA LEU A 98 19.90 -10.87 18.65
C LEU A 98 19.23 -9.57 19.12
N GLY A 99 18.25 -9.65 20.01
CA GLY A 99 17.47 -8.49 20.45
C GLY A 99 16.70 -7.83 19.28
N ILE A 100 16.22 -8.62 18.35
CA ILE A 100 15.51 -8.13 17.15
C ILE A 100 14.08 -7.74 17.50
N SER A 101 13.67 -6.52 17.09
CA SER A 101 12.27 -6.18 16.88
C SER A 101 11.94 -6.43 15.40
N PHE A 102 10.89 -7.21 15.12
CA PHE A 102 10.53 -7.59 13.75
C PHE A 102 9.04 -7.44 13.49
N ASN A 103 8.69 -7.28 12.23
CA ASN A 103 7.32 -7.39 11.73
C ASN A 103 7.34 -7.59 10.21
N GLY A 104 6.16 -7.89 9.65
CA GLY A 104 5.88 -7.87 8.23
C GLY A 104 4.61 -7.06 7.95
N THR A 105 4.38 -6.77 6.68
CA THR A 105 3.14 -6.16 6.22
C THR A 105 2.82 -6.60 4.81
N THR A 106 1.59 -7.01 4.60
CA THR A 106 1.04 -7.29 3.26
C THR A 106 0.02 -6.22 2.89
N SER A 107 0.18 -5.67 1.71
CA SER A 107 -0.77 -4.73 1.12
C SER A 107 -1.17 -5.19 -0.29
N ASP A 108 -1.87 -4.32 -1.03
CA ASP A 108 -2.26 -4.64 -2.40
C ASP A 108 -1.04 -4.96 -3.28
N GLU A 109 0.03 -4.16 -3.21
CA GLU A 109 1.10 -4.14 -4.21
C GLU A 109 2.48 -4.52 -3.66
N ARG A 110 2.58 -4.86 -2.38
CA ARG A 110 3.84 -5.27 -1.75
C ARG A 110 3.64 -6.20 -0.57
N VAL A 111 4.67 -7.01 -0.33
CA VAL A 111 4.92 -7.66 0.95
C VAL A 111 6.32 -7.25 1.41
N ASN A 112 6.44 -6.84 2.66
CA ASN A 112 7.73 -6.45 3.23
C ASN A 112 7.94 -7.05 4.61
N TYR A 113 9.21 -7.26 4.96
CA TYR A 113 9.67 -7.86 6.19
C TYR A 113 10.80 -7.02 6.75
N PHE A 114 10.79 -6.71 8.03
CA PHE A 114 11.86 -5.93 8.62
C PHE A 114 12.33 -6.43 9.98
N PHE A 115 13.61 -6.19 10.23
CA PHE A 115 14.29 -6.42 11.49
C PHE A 115 14.95 -5.12 11.94
N THR A 116 14.70 -4.71 13.19
CA THR A 116 15.43 -3.61 13.84
C THR A 116 16.25 -4.19 14.98
N LEU A 117 17.55 -3.90 15.00
CA LEU A 117 18.50 -4.44 15.95
C LEU A 117 19.68 -3.49 16.17
N SER A 118 20.59 -3.82 17.10
CA SER A 118 21.84 -3.07 17.26
C SER A 118 22.66 -3.06 15.96
N ASN A 119 23.22 -1.92 15.58
CA ASN A 119 24.11 -1.76 14.43
C ASN A 119 25.33 -2.69 14.48
N LYS A 120 25.78 -3.09 15.70
CA LYS A 120 26.89 -4.02 15.90
C LYS A 120 26.59 -5.43 15.39
N LEU A 121 25.32 -5.78 15.27
CA LEU A 121 24.81 -7.11 14.83
C LEU A 121 24.28 -7.10 13.40
N ILE A 122 24.69 -6.11 12.59
CA ILE A 122 24.20 -5.98 11.20
C ILE A 122 24.51 -7.23 10.35
N ASN A 123 25.64 -7.90 10.57
CA ASN A 123 25.99 -9.12 9.81
C ASN A 123 25.00 -10.25 10.10
N GLU A 124 24.72 -10.46 11.40
CA GLU A 124 23.78 -11.47 11.88
C GLU A 124 22.35 -11.15 11.41
N GLY A 125 21.94 -9.87 11.43
CA GLY A 125 20.66 -9.42 10.93
C GLY A 125 20.50 -9.64 9.42
N LEU A 126 21.52 -9.33 8.62
CA LEU A 126 21.52 -9.58 7.17
C LEU A 126 21.52 -11.08 6.86
N GLU A 127 22.29 -11.90 7.57
CA GLU A 127 22.29 -13.35 7.42
C GLU A 127 20.92 -13.94 7.76
N PHE A 128 20.31 -13.47 8.85
CA PHE A 128 18.96 -13.89 9.26
C PHE A 128 17.92 -13.55 8.21
N MET A 129 17.94 -12.31 7.67
CA MET A 129 17.07 -11.87 6.58
C MET A 129 17.28 -12.72 5.31
N ASN A 130 18.54 -12.95 4.93
CA ASN A 130 18.90 -13.74 3.75
C ASN A 130 18.35 -15.16 3.82
N ASN A 131 18.50 -15.82 4.99
CA ASN A 131 18.00 -17.18 5.16
C ASN A 131 16.47 -17.25 5.13
N ALA A 132 15.78 -16.29 5.74
CA ALA A 132 14.32 -16.25 5.78
C ALA A 132 13.70 -15.98 4.41
N ILE A 133 14.22 -15.00 3.65
CA ILE A 133 13.62 -14.62 2.35
C ILE A 133 13.91 -15.64 1.24
N ARG A 134 15.10 -16.23 1.23
CA ARG A 134 15.54 -17.11 0.14
C ARG A 134 15.16 -18.56 0.32
N TYR A 135 15.11 -19.03 1.56
CA TYR A 135 15.05 -20.45 1.88
C TYR A 135 13.97 -20.83 2.90
N PRO A 136 12.74 -20.26 2.81
CA PRO A 136 11.64 -20.72 3.66
C PRO A 136 11.34 -22.19 3.37
N LEU A 137 10.99 -22.95 4.42
CA LEU A 137 10.71 -24.38 4.28
C LEU A 137 9.21 -24.70 4.09
N PHE A 138 8.33 -23.82 4.51
CA PHE A 138 6.88 -24.01 4.48
C PHE A 138 6.48 -25.39 5.01
N LEU A 139 6.93 -25.73 6.24
CA LEU A 139 6.65 -27.02 6.85
C LEU A 139 5.14 -27.22 7.00
N GLU A 140 4.63 -28.40 6.57
CA GLU A 140 3.22 -28.72 6.60
C GLU A 140 2.62 -28.56 8.01
N GLN A 141 3.35 -28.96 9.05
CA GLN A 141 2.88 -28.82 10.43
C GLN A 141 2.79 -27.36 10.88
N GLU A 142 3.77 -26.52 10.49
CA GLU A 142 3.74 -25.09 10.79
C GLU A 142 2.57 -24.42 10.08
N MET A 143 2.29 -24.79 8.82
CA MET A 143 1.12 -24.27 8.09
C MET A 143 -0.20 -24.71 8.72
N LYS A 144 -0.33 -25.97 9.12
CA LYS A 144 -1.53 -26.45 9.85
C LYS A 144 -1.79 -25.67 11.14
N ASN A 145 -0.73 -25.22 11.79
CA ASN A 145 -0.84 -24.38 12.99
C ASN A 145 -1.14 -22.92 12.65
N GLU A 146 -0.59 -22.39 11.57
CA GLU A 146 -0.67 -20.96 11.23
C GLU A 146 -1.93 -20.59 10.44
N ASN A 147 -2.42 -21.47 9.55
CA ASN A 147 -3.65 -21.21 8.80
C ASN A 147 -4.82 -20.80 9.69
N PRO A 148 -5.11 -21.49 10.84
CA PRO A 148 -6.12 -21.05 11.79
C PRO A 148 -5.80 -19.72 12.49
N VAL A 149 -4.52 -19.34 12.65
CA VAL A 149 -4.14 -18.04 13.24
C VAL A 149 -4.53 -16.91 12.30
N VAL A 150 -4.18 -17.03 11.02
CA VAL A 150 -4.55 -16.04 9.98
C VAL A 150 -6.07 -15.98 9.80
N ASP A 151 -6.74 -17.14 9.83
CA ASP A 151 -8.21 -17.20 9.84
C ASP A 151 -8.81 -16.50 11.04
N GLY A 152 -8.20 -16.62 12.22
CA GLY A 152 -8.61 -15.89 13.42
C GLY A 152 -8.50 -14.37 13.29
N GLU A 153 -7.53 -13.85 12.52
CA GLU A 153 -7.45 -12.43 12.17
C GLU A 153 -8.60 -12.01 11.27
N PHE A 154 -8.94 -12.84 10.30
CA PHE A 154 -10.11 -12.63 9.45
C PHE A 154 -11.40 -12.58 10.29
N GLN A 155 -11.62 -13.57 11.18
CA GLN A 155 -12.78 -13.59 12.09
C GLN A 155 -12.83 -12.36 13.01
N ARG A 156 -11.68 -11.87 13.47
CA ARG A 156 -11.59 -10.61 14.22
C ARG A 156 -12.04 -9.43 13.37
N ALA A 157 -11.63 -9.36 12.10
CA ALA A 157 -12.09 -8.33 11.19
C ALA A 157 -13.61 -8.40 10.96
N GLU A 158 -14.19 -9.60 10.80
CA GLU A 158 -15.64 -9.82 10.66
C GLU A 158 -16.45 -9.39 11.90
N SER A 159 -15.83 -9.33 13.06
CA SER A 159 -16.50 -8.84 14.27
C SER A 159 -16.88 -7.36 14.19
N ASN A 160 -16.26 -6.61 13.26
CA ASN A 160 -16.62 -5.23 12.96
C ASN A 160 -17.73 -5.19 11.88
N PRO A 161 -18.91 -4.64 12.18
CA PRO A 161 -20.02 -4.57 11.21
C PRO A 161 -19.67 -3.88 9.88
N ALA A 162 -18.71 -2.94 9.91
CA ALA A 162 -18.25 -2.25 8.71
C ALA A 162 -17.50 -3.19 7.74
N PHE A 163 -16.98 -4.33 8.21
CA PHE A 163 -16.24 -5.27 7.37
C PHE A 163 -17.08 -5.77 6.18
N PHE A 164 -18.33 -6.14 6.42
CA PHE A 164 -19.22 -6.61 5.35
C PHE A 164 -19.58 -5.51 4.37
N LEU A 165 -19.76 -4.27 4.86
CA LEU A 165 -19.92 -3.11 3.99
C LEU A 165 -18.71 -2.92 3.07
N PHE A 166 -17.48 -3.01 3.62
CA PHE A 166 -16.25 -2.92 2.82
C PHE A 166 -16.09 -4.07 1.83
N GLN A 167 -16.44 -5.29 2.21
CA GLN A 167 -16.41 -6.42 1.29
C GLN A 167 -17.37 -6.25 0.12
N ASP A 168 -18.63 -5.87 0.39
CA ASP A 168 -19.64 -5.64 -0.65
C ASP A 168 -19.22 -4.46 -1.53
N PHE A 169 -18.66 -3.41 -0.93
CA PHE A 169 -18.12 -2.26 -1.64
C PHE A 169 -16.99 -2.67 -2.60
N ASN A 170 -16.00 -3.42 -2.13
CA ASN A 170 -14.89 -3.88 -2.97
C ASN A 170 -15.36 -4.78 -4.12
N LYS A 171 -16.33 -5.68 -3.87
CA LYS A 171 -16.90 -6.51 -4.94
C LYS A 171 -17.53 -5.64 -6.05
N GLN A 172 -18.22 -4.57 -5.69
CA GLN A 172 -18.83 -3.67 -6.67
C GLN A 172 -17.82 -2.72 -7.32
N MET A 173 -16.84 -2.22 -6.55
CA MET A 173 -15.77 -1.37 -7.07
C MET A 173 -14.88 -2.08 -8.08
N TRP A 174 -14.52 -3.34 -7.83
CA TRP A 174 -13.47 -4.05 -8.55
C TRP A 174 -13.97 -5.25 -9.36
N GLY A 175 -15.26 -5.57 -9.27
CA GLY A 175 -15.90 -6.65 -10.02
C GLY A 175 -15.22 -8.00 -9.80
N ALA A 176 -14.95 -8.74 -10.89
CA ALA A 176 -14.27 -10.04 -10.82
C ALA A 176 -12.84 -9.98 -10.25
N ASN A 177 -12.24 -8.79 -10.21
CA ASN A 177 -10.87 -8.57 -9.73
C ASN A 177 -10.81 -8.04 -8.30
N TYR A 178 -11.91 -8.10 -7.51
CA TYR A 178 -11.96 -7.56 -6.15
C TYR A 178 -10.89 -8.16 -5.21
N VAL A 179 -10.51 -9.42 -5.42
CA VAL A 179 -9.45 -10.10 -4.67
C VAL A 179 -8.13 -9.36 -4.74
N ARG A 180 -7.89 -8.63 -5.83
CA ARG A 180 -6.69 -7.81 -6.03
C ARG A 180 -6.65 -6.54 -5.19
N LYS A 181 -7.73 -6.25 -4.47
CA LYS A 181 -7.83 -5.14 -3.50
C LYS A 181 -8.24 -5.64 -2.11
N ASN A 182 -7.99 -6.91 -1.82
CA ASN A 182 -8.34 -7.53 -0.54
C ASN A 182 -7.20 -8.42 -0.04
N ALA A 183 -6.29 -7.85 0.74
CA ALA A 183 -5.13 -8.59 1.26
C ALA A 183 -5.48 -9.57 2.39
N ILE A 184 -6.64 -9.41 3.05
CA ILE A 184 -7.03 -10.29 4.17
C ILE A 184 -7.48 -11.68 3.70
N GLY A 185 -7.95 -11.80 2.45
CA GLY A 185 -8.32 -13.06 1.86
C GLY A 185 -9.74 -13.54 2.12
N ILE A 186 -9.93 -14.86 2.07
CA ILE A 186 -11.18 -15.57 2.40
C ILE A 186 -10.86 -16.87 3.15
N HIS A 187 -11.76 -17.28 4.07
CA HIS A 187 -11.61 -18.43 4.97
C HIS A 187 -11.15 -19.71 4.27
N ASP A 188 -11.89 -20.16 3.26
CA ASP A 188 -11.63 -21.45 2.61
C ASP A 188 -10.25 -21.52 1.96
N VAL A 189 -9.78 -20.41 1.36
CA VAL A 189 -8.46 -20.36 0.72
C VAL A 189 -7.34 -20.38 1.76
N ILE A 190 -7.52 -19.64 2.86
CA ILE A 190 -6.54 -19.58 3.97
C ILE A 190 -6.48 -20.94 4.67
N LEU A 191 -7.61 -21.49 5.10
CA LEU A 191 -7.66 -22.75 5.86
C LEU A 191 -7.17 -23.96 5.06
N THR A 192 -7.31 -23.93 3.73
CA THR A 192 -6.89 -25.01 2.82
C THR A 192 -5.54 -24.73 2.13
N ALA A 193 -4.81 -23.70 2.57
CA ALA A 193 -3.49 -23.40 2.01
C ALA A 193 -2.48 -24.50 2.31
N THR A 194 -1.62 -24.77 1.34
CA THR A 194 -0.62 -25.85 1.37
C THR A 194 0.79 -25.32 1.08
N PRO A 195 1.85 -26.06 1.47
CA PRO A 195 3.24 -25.73 1.10
C PRO A 195 3.45 -25.53 -0.40
N GLU A 196 2.75 -26.29 -1.23
CA GLU A 196 2.84 -26.18 -2.71
C GLU A 196 2.34 -24.82 -3.19
N LYS A 197 1.23 -24.31 -2.63
CA LYS A 197 0.73 -22.97 -2.96
C LYS A 197 1.73 -21.87 -2.54
N MET A 198 2.38 -22.01 -1.38
CA MET A 198 3.43 -21.08 -0.94
C MET A 198 4.64 -21.12 -1.89
N ASN A 199 5.06 -22.31 -2.32
CA ASN A 199 6.14 -22.43 -3.30
C ASN A 199 5.78 -21.81 -4.65
N VAL A 200 4.53 -21.93 -5.12
CA VAL A 200 4.07 -21.26 -6.34
C VAL A 200 4.21 -19.73 -6.23
N ILE A 201 3.83 -19.13 -5.09
CA ILE A 201 3.99 -17.69 -4.86
C ILE A 201 5.48 -17.32 -4.86
N LYS A 202 6.30 -18.10 -4.14
CA LYS A 202 7.75 -17.91 -4.09
C LYS A 202 8.37 -17.93 -5.49
N ASP A 203 8.06 -18.94 -6.28
CA ASP A 203 8.63 -19.16 -7.61
C ASP A 203 8.11 -18.17 -8.67
N LYS A 204 7.03 -17.46 -8.37
CA LYS A 204 6.53 -16.37 -9.22
C LYS A 204 7.17 -15.03 -8.91
N TYR A 205 7.35 -14.67 -7.64
CA TYR A 205 7.60 -13.27 -7.26
C TYR A 205 8.85 -13.05 -6.39
N TYR A 206 9.37 -14.06 -5.66
CA TYR A 206 10.45 -13.87 -4.69
C TYR A 206 11.82 -14.02 -5.32
N TYR A 207 12.23 -13.00 -6.06
CA TYR A 207 13.49 -12.92 -6.79
C TYR A 207 14.23 -11.61 -6.47
N PRO A 208 15.56 -11.59 -6.56
CA PRO A 208 16.34 -10.38 -6.28
C PRO A 208 15.96 -9.23 -7.22
N ASN A 209 15.72 -9.50 -8.49
CA ASN A 209 15.33 -8.49 -9.48
C ASN A 209 13.84 -8.06 -9.42
N ASN A 210 13.08 -8.60 -8.45
CA ASN A 210 11.72 -8.17 -8.08
C ASN A 210 11.64 -7.67 -6.63
N SER A 211 12.81 -7.39 -6.01
CA SER A 211 12.93 -7.02 -4.60
C SER A 211 13.84 -5.82 -4.41
N ILE A 212 13.64 -5.10 -3.31
CA ILE A 212 14.56 -4.10 -2.78
C ILE A 212 14.95 -4.45 -1.36
N LEU A 213 16.24 -4.31 -1.04
CA LEU A 213 16.77 -4.41 0.31
C LEU A 213 17.10 -2.99 0.79
N VAL A 214 16.42 -2.53 1.83
CA VAL A 214 16.65 -1.21 2.43
C VAL A 214 17.28 -1.38 3.79
N ILE A 215 18.42 -0.73 4.02
CA ILE A 215 19.12 -0.71 5.31
C ILE A 215 19.20 0.74 5.77
N ALA A 216 18.63 1.04 6.94
CA ALA A 216 18.66 2.39 7.49
C ALA A 216 19.12 2.41 8.94
N GLY A 217 19.93 3.39 9.30
CA GLY A 217 20.43 3.59 10.66
C GLY A 217 21.90 3.92 10.73
N ASP A 218 22.53 3.61 11.86
CA ASP A 218 23.94 3.88 12.12
C ASP A 218 24.86 2.89 11.39
N VAL A 219 25.06 3.16 10.11
CA VAL A 219 25.81 2.34 9.17
C VAL A 219 26.58 3.19 8.16
N GLU A 220 27.61 2.61 7.54
CA GLU A 220 28.35 3.22 6.42
C GLU A 220 27.98 2.45 5.12
N HIS A 221 27.54 3.19 4.11
CA HIS A 221 26.91 2.59 2.91
C HIS A 221 27.82 1.67 2.12
N ASN A 222 29.14 1.96 1.94
CA ASN A 222 30.04 1.09 1.20
C ASN A 222 30.23 -0.25 1.90
N ALA A 223 30.40 -0.22 3.23
CA ALA A 223 30.50 -1.44 4.02
C ALA A 223 29.22 -2.29 3.95
N VAL A 224 28.06 -1.62 3.94
CA VAL A 224 26.76 -2.32 3.77
C VAL A 224 26.63 -2.91 2.37
N PHE A 225 27.02 -2.21 1.31
CA PHE A 225 26.98 -2.73 -0.05
C PHE A 225 27.86 -3.97 -0.24
N GLU A 226 29.07 -3.98 0.36
CA GLU A 226 29.95 -5.16 0.33
C GLU A 226 29.31 -6.36 1.05
N LYS A 227 28.71 -6.13 2.23
CA LYS A 227 28.01 -7.16 2.99
C LYS A 227 26.78 -7.69 2.24
N ALA A 228 25.97 -6.81 1.65
CA ALA A 228 24.81 -7.19 0.87
C ALA A 228 25.19 -8.00 -0.37
N ASP A 229 26.24 -7.60 -1.09
CA ASP A 229 26.74 -8.34 -2.26
C ASP A 229 27.25 -9.73 -1.86
N LYS A 230 28.00 -9.83 -0.76
CA LYS A 230 28.48 -11.11 -0.23
C LYS A 230 27.36 -12.07 0.17
N MET A 231 26.27 -11.56 0.75
CA MET A 231 25.17 -12.38 1.28
C MET A 231 24.08 -12.68 0.27
N PHE A 232 23.74 -11.69 -0.59
CA PHE A 232 22.63 -11.78 -1.54
C PHE A 232 23.08 -11.91 -3.00
N GLY A 233 24.36 -11.69 -3.32
CA GLY A 233 24.85 -11.64 -4.69
C GLY A 233 24.70 -12.95 -5.47
N ASP A 234 24.69 -14.09 -4.81
CA ASP A 234 24.44 -15.42 -5.37
C ASP A 234 22.94 -15.81 -5.42
N TRP A 235 22.05 -14.92 -4.97
CA TRP A 235 20.61 -15.14 -5.12
C TRP A 235 20.24 -15.08 -6.60
N LYS A 236 19.75 -16.19 -7.14
CA LYS A 236 19.48 -16.31 -8.58
C LYS A 236 18.32 -15.42 -9.00
N PRO A 237 18.50 -14.51 -9.98
CA PRO A 237 17.42 -13.75 -10.54
C PRO A 237 16.49 -14.64 -11.38
N CYS A 238 15.25 -14.22 -11.57
CA CYS A 238 14.45 -14.76 -12.65
C CYS A 238 14.92 -14.18 -13.99
N ASP A 239 14.84 -15.00 -15.04
CA ASP A 239 15.16 -14.65 -16.43
C ASP A 239 13.98 -14.06 -17.19
N PHE A 240 12.88 -13.75 -16.47
CA PHE A 240 11.66 -13.14 -16.98
C PHE A 240 11.21 -11.98 -16.08
N ASP A 241 10.36 -11.12 -16.61
CA ASP A 241 9.59 -10.17 -15.81
C ASP A 241 8.30 -10.86 -15.30
N PRO A 242 8.11 -11.00 -13.97
CA PRO A 242 6.91 -11.61 -13.41
C PRO A 242 5.60 -10.98 -13.92
N PHE A 243 5.58 -9.67 -14.13
CA PHE A 243 4.37 -8.95 -14.55
C PHE A 243 4.14 -8.95 -16.07
N GLN A 244 5.15 -9.32 -16.86
CA GLN A 244 4.96 -9.67 -18.27
C GLN A 244 4.48 -11.10 -18.43
N LYS A 245 4.98 -12.02 -17.61
CA LYS A 245 4.61 -13.43 -17.63
C LYS A 245 3.22 -13.69 -17.02
N TRP A 246 2.90 -12.99 -15.94
CA TRP A 246 1.60 -13.01 -15.27
C TRP A 246 1.08 -11.58 -15.13
N PRO A 247 0.54 -11.00 -16.21
CA PRO A 247 0.12 -9.61 -16.21
C PRO A 247 -1.04 -9.38 -15.25
N ILE A 248 -0.98 -8.25 -14.56
CA ILE A 248 -2.09 -7.78 -13.75
C ILE A 248 -3.16 -7.23 -14.70
N PRO A 249 -4.37 -7.80 -14.75
CA PRO A 249 -5.44 -7.26 -15.57
C PRO A 249 -5.82 -5.86 -15.13
N GLU A 250 -6.16 -4.99 -16.09
CA GLU A 250 -6.78 -3.71 -15.77
C GLU A 250 -8.13 -3.93 -15.10
N PHE A 251 -8.47 -3.07 -14.14
CA PHE A 251 -9.78 -3.10 -13.51
C PHE A 251 -10.83 -2.64 -14.52
N THR A 252 -11.94 -3.38 -14.60
CA THR A 252 -13.07 -2.99 -15.46
C THR A 252 -13.59 -1.64 -15.00
N PRO A 253 -13.70 -0.64 -15.89
CA PRO A 253 -14.25 0.65 -15.54
C PRO A 253 -15.66 0.53 -14.96
N LEU A 254 -15.94 1.32 -13.94
CA LEU A 254 -17.29 1.42 -13.39
C LEU A 254 -18.27 1.94 -14.46
N VAL A 255 -19.51 1.46 -14.41
CA VAL A 255 -20.59 1.91 -15.31
C VAL A 255 -21.73 2.48 -14.48
N GLY A 256 -22.03 3.78 -14.69
CA GLY A 256 -23.10 4.46 -13.98
C GLY A 256 -22.86 4.55 -12.47
N GLN A 257 -23.96 4.65 -11.72
CA GLN A 257 -23.94 4.71 -10.26
C GLN A 257 -24.54 3.42 -9.70
N SER A 258 -23.71 2.63 -9.01
CA SER A 258 -24.17 1.45 -8.28
C SER A 258 -24.46 1.84 -6.82
N LYS A 259 -25.56 1.32 -6.29
CA LYS A 259 -26.00 1.59 -4.92
C LYS A 259 -26.40 0.29 -4.25
N PHE A 260 -25.99 0.09 -2.99
CA PHE A 260 -26.32 -1.11 -2.25
C PHE A 260 -26.50 -0.86 -0.76
N LEU A 261 -27.19 -1.77 -0.09
CA LEU A 261 -27.49 -1.74 1.34
C LEU A 261 -26.93 -3.01 2.00
N THR A 262 -26.05 -2.82 2.95
CA THR A 262 -25.60 -3.88 3.87
C THR A 262 -26.35 -3.75 5.18
N VAL A 263 -26.86 -4.84 5.73
CA VAL A 263 -27.60 -4.87 6.99
C VAL A 263 -26.87 -5.79 7.97
N ASP A 264 -26.43 -5.22 9.10
CA ASP A 264 -25.81 -5.97 10.17
C ASP A 264 -26.41 -5.61 11.53
N LYS A 265 -26.77 -6.64 12.33
CA LYS A 265 -27.42 -6.47 13.65
C LYS A 265 -26.55 -5.75 14.68
N ASN A 266 -25.23 -5.79 14.51
CA ASN A 266 -24.25 -5.20 15.42
C ASN A 266 -23.89 -3.76 15.02
N ALA A 267 -24.35 -3.26 13.86
CA ALA A 267 -24.10 -1.89 13.45
C ALA A 267 -24.76 -0.89 14.43
N LYS A 268 -23.94 -0.10 15.10
CA LYS A 268 -24.41 0.90 16.08
C LYS A 268 -24.81 2.20 15.42
N MET A 269 -24.17 2.54 14.30
CA MET A 269 -24.37 3.77 13.55
C MET A 269 -24.47 3.45 12.06
N PRO A 270 -25.17 4.26 11.27
CA PRO A 270 -25.09 4.14 9.82
C PRO A 270 -23.68 4.50 9.36
N ILE A 271 -23.15 3.74 8.39
CA ILE A 271 -21.89 4.04 7.71
C ILE A 271 -22.18 4.10 6.22
N MET A 272 -21.69 5.13 5.56
CA MET A 272 -21.81 5.28 4.11
C MET A 272 -20.43 5.35 3.48
N LEU A 273 -20.24 4.57 2.43
CA LEU A 273 -19.07 4.63 1.54
C LEU A 273 -19.51 5.12 0.17
N MET A 274 -18.70 5.98 -0.46
CA MET A 274 -18.85 6.30 -1.88
C MET A 274 -17.47 6.22 -2.51
N GLY A 275 -17.35 5.52 -3.63
CA GLY A 275 -16.05 5.29 -4.27
C GLY A 275 -16.04 5.52 -5.76
N PHE A 276 -14.85 5.89 -6.24
CA PHE A 276 -14.52 6.10 -7.64
C PHE A 276 -13.19 5.42 -7.97
N HIS A 277 -13.00 5.01 -9.21
CA HIS A 277 -11.68 4.66 -9.71
C HIS A 277 -10.87 5.95 -9.90
N GLY A 278 -9.74 6.05 -9.19
CA GLY A 278 -8.86 7.22 -9.22
C GLY A 278 -7.63 7.05 -10.12
N PRO A 279 -6.72 8.03 -10.08
CA PRO A 279 -5.46 7.97 -10.80
C PRO A 279 -4.56 6.85 -10.29
N ASP A 280 -3.56 6.48 -11.09
CA ASP A 280 -2.48 5.59 -10.70
C ASP A 280 -1.12 6.11 -11.16
N THR A 281 -0.04 5.54 -10.62
CA THR A 281 1.32 6.02 -10.90
C THR A 281 1.86 5.58 -12.25
N ARG A 282 1.17 4.73 -13.01
CA ARG A 282 1.54 4.34 -14.38
C ARG A 282 0.96 5.28 -15.43
N ASN A 283 -0.29 5.71 -15.22
CA ASN A 283 -1.07 6.38 -16.25
C ASN A 283 -1.27 7.87 -15.99
N ASP A 284 -1.32 8.31 -14.72
CA ASP A 284 -1.59 9.71 -14.37
C ASP A 284 -0.96 10.14 -13.05
N VAL A 285 0.38 10.17 -13.05
CA VAL A 285 1.18 10.59 -11.88
C VAL A 285 0.81 11.99 -11.39
N LYS A 286 0.49 12.91 -12.29
CA LYS A 286 0.17 14.30 -11.91
C LYS A 286 -1.07 14.38 -11.02
N SER A 287 -2.10 13.63 -11.37
CA SER A 287 -3.35 13.63 -10.61
C SER A 287 -3.23 12.96 -9.24
N THR A 288 -2.20 12.13 -9.00
CA THR A 288 -1.99 11.54 -7.66
C THR A 288 -1.64 12.62 -6.62
N TYR A 289 -0.81 13.59 -6.97
CA TYR A 289 -0.48 14.71 -6.07
C TYR A 289 -1.69 15.61 -5.81
N ALA A 290 -2.49 15.87 -6.83
CA ALA A 290 -3.73 16.66 -6.68
C ALA A 290 -4.74 15.94 -5.78
N ALA A 291 -4.84 14.60 -5.88
CA ALA A 291 -5.69 13.79 -5.04
C ALA A 291 -5.29 13.87 -3.56
N ASP A 292 -4.00 13.79 -3.25
CA ASP A 292 -3.47 13.89 -1.88
C ASP A 292 -3.75 15.29 -1.29
N VAL A 293 -3.49 16.35 -2.05
CA VAL A 293 -3.76 17.72 -1.59
C VAL A 293 -5.25 17.94 -1.39
N PHE A 294 -6.09 17.49 -2.32
CA PHE A 294 -7.54 17.68 -2.22
C PHE A 294 -8.15 16.90 -1.06
N SER A 295 -7.75 15.65 -0.85
CA SER A 295 -8.22 14.87 0.30
C SER A 295 -7.83 15.54 1.63
N THR A 296 -6.64 16.12 1.70
CA THR A 296 -6.19 16.88 2.87
C THR A 296 -6.99 18.16 3.08
N ILE A 297 -7.31 18.92 2.00
CA ILE A 297 -8.20 20.10 2.08
C ILE A 297 -9.55 19.72 2.68
N LEU A 298 -10.18 18.64 2.18
CA LEU A 298 -11.49 18.19 2.69
C LEU A 298 -11.43 17.75 4.15
N GLY A 299 -10.28 17.29 4.63
CA GLY A 299 -10.04 16.92 6.03
C GLY A 299 -9.83 18.09 6.99
N LEU A 300 -9.57 19.31 6.49
CA LEU A 300 -9.41 20.49 7.34
C LEU A 300 -10.73 20.85 8.02
N THR A 301 -10.70 21.10 9.33
CA THR A 301 -11.90 21.55 10.09
C THR A 301 -12.50 22.85 9.55
N SER A 302 -11.67 23.69 8.92
CA SER A 302 -12.07 24.93 8.26
C SER A 302 -12.73 24.72 6.88
N SER A 303 -12.67 23.51 6.29
CA SER A 303 -13.17 23.25 4.95
C SER A 303 -14.69 23.39 4.85
N GLU A 304 -15.20 23.76 3.68
CA GLU A 304 -16.64 23.79 3.42
C GLU A 304 -17.27 22.40 3.63
N PHE A 305 -16.54 21.35 3.28
CA PHE A 305 -16.97 19.97 3.46
C PHE A 305 -17.24 19.62 4.93
N GLN A 306 -16.30 19.92 5.84
CA GLN A 306 -16.47 19.66 7.27
C GLN A 306 -17.54 20.56 7.87
N LYS A 307 -17.52 21.86 7.58
CA LYS A 307 -18.53 22.81 8.08
C LYS A 307 -19.95 22.43 7.67
N THR A 308 -20.12 21.99 6.40
CA THR A 308 -21.46 21.64 5.91
C THR A 308 -21.93 20.30 6.48
N LEU A 309 -21.10 19.28 6.44
CA LEU A 309 -21.54 17.92 6.78
C LEU A 309 -21.43 17.65 8.28
N VAL A 310 -20.32 18.02 8.93
CA VAL A 310 -20.08 17.71 10.33
C VAL A 310 -20.63 18.79 11.23
N ASP A 311 -20.21 20.05 11.10
CA ASP A 311 -20.72 21.16 11.93
C ASP A 311 -22.20 21.43 11.66
N GLY A 312 -22.67 21.22 10.42
CA GLY A 312 -24.09 21.26 10.05
C GLY A 312 -24.90 20.09 10.63
N GLY A 313 -24.27 19.15 11.33
CA GLY A 313 -24.90 18.01 12.02
C GLY A 313 -25.52 16.97 11.09
N TYR A 314 -25.11 16.91 9.81
CA TYR A 314 -25.54 15.88 8.86
C TYR A 314 -24.76 14.56 9.05
N ALA A 315 -23.49 14.65 9.46
CA ALA A 315 -22.66 13.52 9.78
C ALA A 315 -21.92 13.73 11.10
N LEU A 316 -21.53 12.64 11.76
CA LEU A 316 -20.61 12.66 12.90
C LEU A 316 -19.17 12.65 12.43
N GLN A 317 -18.94 12.08 11.24
CA GLN A 317 -17.64 12.02 10.58
C GLN A 317 -17.85 12.02 9.07
N ALA A 318 -17.01 12.76 8.36
CA ALA A 318 -16.95 12.74 6.90
C ALA A 318 -15.49 12.95 6.46
N GLY A 319 -15.05 12.21 5.45
CA GLY A 319 -13.71 12.33 4.90
C GLY A 319 -13.64 11.75 3.49
N LEU A 320 -12.68 12.24 2.71
CA LEU A 320 -12.27 11.64 1.45
C LEU A 320 -10.85 11.14 1.63
N GLY A 321 -10.61 9.89 1.25
CA GLY A 321 -9.29 9.29 1.16
C GLY A 321 -8.96 8.93 -0.29
N TYR A 322 -7.70 9.02 -0.63
CA TYR A 322 -7.13 8.49 -1.85
C TYR A 322 -5.90 7.66 -1.48
N GLN A 323 -5.76 6.49 -2.08
CA GLN A 323 -4.56 5.68 -1.93
C GLN A 323 -3.79 5.66 -3.25
N THR A 324 -2.58 6.17 -3.22
CA THR A 324 -1.68 6.08 -4.37
C THR A 324 -1.29 4.62 -4.60
N CYS A 325 -1.63 4.11 -5.77
CA CYS A 325 -1.35 2.75 -6.21
C CYS A 325 -0.65 2.77 -7.57
N ARG A 326 0.04 1.67 -7.89
CA ARG A 326 0.56 1.42 -9.23
C ARG A 326 -0.58 1.03 -10.20
N TYR A 327 -1.62 0.37 -9.70
CA TYR A 327 -2.78 -0.10 -10.48
C TYR A 327 -4.07 0.46 -9.90
N THR A 328 -4.64 1.46 -10.54
CA THR A 328 -5.90 2.13 -10.21
C THR A 328 -6.11 2.39 -8.72
N GLY A 329 -5.77 3.59 -8.26
CA GLY A 329 -5.96 4.00 -6.87
C GLY A 329 -7.44 4.17 -6.54
N PRO A 330 -7.92 3.71 -5.37
CA PRO A 330 -9.27 4.00 -4.90
C PRO A 330 -9.38 5.45 -4.43
N ILE A 331 -10.44 6.14 -4.86
CA ILE A 331 -10.93 7.36 -4.22
C ILE A 331 -12.14 6.93 -3.41
N GLN A 332 -12.15 7.20 -2.11
CA GLN A 332 -13.21 6.75 -1.22
C GLN A 332 -13.63 7.84 -0.24
N LEU A 333 -14.90 8.19 -0.26
CA LEU A 333 -15.53 8.96 0.82
C LEU A 333 -16.01 7.96 1.88
N PHE A 334 -15.61 8.20 3.12
CA PHE A 334 -16.08 7.50 4.30
C PHE A 334 -16.88 8.46 5.18
N MET A 335 -18.11 8.11 5.52
CA MET A 335 -19.00 8.96 6.28
C MET A 335 -19.74 8.15 7.34
N VAL A 336 -19.97 8.78 8.50
CA VAL A 336 -20.89 8.32 9.54
C VAL A 336 -22.07 9.28 9.61
N PRO A 337 -23.12 9.08 8.80
CA PRO A 337 -24.28 9.96 8.77
C PRO A 337 -24.97 10.05 10.14
N ASN A 338 -25.54 11.21 10.46
CA ASN A 338 -26.42 11.38 11.60
C ASN A 338 -27.73 10.59 11.37
N PRO A 339 -28.09 9.62 12.21
CA PRO A 339 -29.31 8.82 12.02
C PRO A 339 -30.59 9.66 11.85
N MET A 340 -30.66 10.80 12.55
CA MET A 340 -31.83 11.69 12.48
C MET A 340 -31.94 12.46 11.16
N LYS A 341 -30.85 12.60 10.43
CA LYS A 341 -30.79 13.30 9.14
C LYS A 341 -30.45 12.38 7.96
N LEU A 342 -30.47 11.07 8.15
CA LEU A 342 -29.99 10.10 7.16
C LEU A 342 -30.69 10.25 5.80
N LYS A 343 -32.02 10.51 5.78
CA LYS A 343 -32.80 10.71 4.54
C LYS A 343 -32.36 11.92 3.73
N SER A 344 -31.85 12.97 4.36
CA SER A 344 -31.38 14.19 3.68
C SER A 344 -29.87 14.22 3.49
N PHE A 345 -29.13 13.27 4.11
CA PHE A 345 -27.69 13.27 4.10
C PHE A 345 -27.11 13.09 2.70
N TYR A 346 -27.61 12.11 1.94
CA TYR A 346 -27.06 11.83 0.60
C TYR A 346 -27.22 13.02 -0.35
N GLY A 347 -28.38 13.67 -0.36
CA GLY A 347 -28.58 14.88 -1.14
C GLY A 347 -27.59 15.99 -0.75
N LYS A 348 -27.36 16.15 0.58
CA LYS A 348 -26.40 17.14 1.09
C LYS A 348 -24.94 16.80 0.71
N LEU A 349 -24.58 15.51 0.73
CA LEU A 349 -23.30 15.04 0.23
C LEU A 349 -23.13 15.33 -1.26
N MET A 350 -24.14 15.06 -2.08
CA MET A 350 -24.09 15.30 -3.53
C MET A 350 -24.00 16.78 -3.88
N GLU A 351 -24.61 17.66 -3.08
CA GLU A 351 -24.40 19.12 -3.21
C GLU A 351 -22.91 19.47 -3.05
N GLN A 352 -22.21 18.85 -2.09
CA GLN A 352 -20.78 19.06 -1.88
C GLN A 352 -19.96 18.48 -3.04
N VAL A 353 -20.19 17.22 -3.43
CA VAL A 353 -19.48 16.55 -4.54
C VAL A 353 -19.61 17.35 -5.83
N ASN A 354 -20.79 17.89 -6.13
CA ASN A 354 -21.02 18.69 -7.33
C ASN A 354 -20.31 20.06 -7.31
N ARG A 355 -19.86 20.52 -6.13
CA ARG A 355 -19.13 21.77 -5.97
C ARG A 355 -17.62 21.60 -5.79
N PHE A 356 -17.08 20.41 -5.73
CA PHE A 356 -15.66 20.15 -5.47
C PHE A 356 -14.70 20.87 -6.43
N ASP A 357 -15.11 21.15 -7.66
CA ASP A 357 -14.37 21.91 -8.67
C ASP A 357 -14.71 23.41 -8.69
N ALA A 358 -15.60 23.88 -7.83
CA ALA A 358 -15.99 25.29 -7.82
C ALA A 358 -14.79 26.18 -7.40
N PRO A 359 -14.57 27.32 -8.04
CA PRO A 359 -13.43 28.18 -7.76
C PRO A 359 -13.37 28.72 -6.32
N ASP A 360 -14.51 28.78 -5.65
CA ASP A 360 -14.66 29.26 -4.27
C ASP A 360 -14.79 28.14 -3.23
N TYR A 361 -14.67 26.85 -3.64
CA TYR A 361 -14.90 25.72 -2.75
C TYR A 361 -13.87 25.62 -1.61
N PHE A 362 -12.65 26.09 -1.84
CA PHE A 362 -11.61 26.23 -0.81
C PHE A 362 -10.79 27.51 -1.04
N THR A 363 -10.22 28.05 0.01
CA THR A 363 -9.37 29.25 -0.05
C THR A 363 -7.92 28.90 -0.43
N ASP A 364 -7.14 29.90 -0.85
CA ASP A 364 -5.71 29.72 -1.09
C ASP A 364 -4.96 29.38 0.21
N GLU A 365 -5.42 29.90 1.35
CA GLU A 365 -4.89 29.56 2.67
C GLU A 365 -5.10 28.06 2.98
N GLN A 366 -6.27 27.51 2.68
CA GLN A 366 -6.57 26.07 2.86
C GLN A 366 -5.70 25.20 1.94
N LEU A 367 -5.46 25.64 0.71
CA LEU A 367 -4.57 24.97 -0.22
C LEU A 367 -3.14 24.89 0.33
N GLU A 368 -2.58 26.03 0.77
CA GLU A 368 -1.24 26.07 1.32
C GLU A 368 -1.13 25.32 2.66
N THR A 369 -2.17 25.38 3.50
CA THR A 369 -2.25 24.60 4.75
C THR A 369 -2.21 23.10 4.47
N ALA A 370 -2.96 22.61 3.48
CA ALA A 370 -2.97 21.20 3.11
C ALA A 370 -1.61 20.71 2.58
N LYS A 371 -0.96 21.50 1.72
CA LYS A 371 0.40 21.20 1.24
C LYS A 371 1.40 21.13 2.39
N ASN A 372 1.40 22.14 3.28
CA ASN A 372 2.29 22.18 4.43
C ASN A 372 2.05 20.99 5.37
N LYS A 373 0.77 20.59 5.58
CA LYS A 373 0.44 19.43 6.40
C LYS A 373 1.04 18.15 5.83
N LEU A 374 0.88 17.89 4.53
CA LEU A 374 1.46 16.70 3.86
C LEU A 374 2.99 16.66 3.99
N ILE A 375 3.66 17.82 3.83
CA ILE A 375 5.11 17.92 3.96
C ILE A 375 5.54 17.66 5.42
N MET A 376 4.81 18.19 6.39
CA MET A 376 5.10 17.95 7.81
C MET A 376 4.85 16.49 8.20
N ASP A 377 3.79 15.90 7.71
CA ASP A 377 3.49 14.47 7.95
C ASP A 377 4.64 13.57 7.41
N ASP A 378 5.23 13.90 6.24
CA ASP A 378 6.41 13.22 5.70
C ASP A 378 7.64 13.40 6.62
N ILE A 379 7.85 14.60 7.19
CA ILE A 379 8.95 14.86 8.13
C ILE A 379 8.78 14.04 9.41
N TYR A 380 7.59 14.01 10.00
CA TYR A 380 7.31 13.22 11.20
C TYR A 380 7.48 11.71 10.98
N ASN A 381 7.13 11.20 9.79
CA ASN A 381 7.31 9.79 9.45
C ASN A 381 8.79 9.37 9.39
N LYS A 382 9.73 10.34 9.30
CA LYS A 382 11.18 10.08 9.31
C LYS A 382 11.78 9.95 10.72
N GLU A 383 11.03 10.33 11.77
CA GLU A 383 11.50 10.29 13.16
C GLU A 383 11.88 8.87 13.60
N LYS A 384 11.10 7.87 13.22
CA LYS A 384 11.37 6.47 13.52
C LYS A 384 11.92 5.75 12.30
N THR A 385 13.18 5.30 12.36
CA THR A 385 13.88 4.65 11.23
C THR A 385 13.09 3.51 10.58
N SER A 386 12.44 2.63 11.36
CA SER A 386 11.63 1.54 10.80
C SER A 386 10.39 2.04 10.05
N ALA A 387 9.70 3.07 10.56
CA ALA A 387 8.56 3.68 9.85
C ALA A 387 9.01 4.39 8.56
N TYR A 388 10.19 5.01 8.61
CA TYR A 388 10.77 5.66 7.45
C TYR A 388 11.11 4.66 6.34
N VAL A 389 11.81 3.56 6.67
CA VAL A 389 12.12 2.48 5.71
C VAL A 389 10.84 1.92 5.10
N HIS A 390 9.83 1.69 5.93
CA HIS A 390 8.53 1.19 5.50
C HIS A 390 7.83 2.13 4.50
N THR A 391 7.92 3.43 4.72
CA THR A 391 7.42 4.46 3.79
C THR A 391 8.18 4.42 2.46
N VAL A 392 9.50 4.32 2.50
CA VAL A 392 10.35 4.26 1.30
C VAL A 392 10.03 3.03 0.45
N THR A 393 9.88 1.85 1.07
CA THR A 393 9.54 0.62 0.35
C THR A 393 8.13 0.62 -0.21
N PHE A 394 7.19 1.29 0.47
CA PHE A 394 5.85 1.53 -0.08
C PHE A 394 5.94 2.29 -1.41
N TRP A 395 6.66 3.40 -1.43
CA TRP A 395 6.79 4.21 -2.63
C TRP A 395 7.58 3.50 -3.74
N TRP A 396 8.60 2.72 -3.38
CA TRP A 396 9.31 1.89 -4.36
C TRP A 396 8.39 0.90 -5.08
N ALA A 397 7.46 0.28 -4.36
CA ALA A 397 6.52 -0.68 -4.92
C ALA A 397 5.40 0.00 -5.72
N SER A 398 4.76 1.01 -5.12
CA SER A 398 3.56 1.66 -5.69
C SER A 398 3.89 2.72 -6.75
N ALA A 399 5.13 3.22 -6.77
CA ALA A 399 5.60 4.23 -7.73
C ALA A 399 7.08 4.02 -8.07
N SER A 400 7.97 4.78 -7.42
CA SER A 400 9.42 4.68 -7.51
C SER A 400 10.09 5.45 -6.36
N ILE A 401 11.40 5.24 -6.15
CA ILE A 401 12.20 6.06 -5.23
C ILE A 401 12.20 7.53 -5.68
N ASP A 402 12.29 7.80 -6.98
CA ASP A 402 12.25 9.18 -7.50
C ASP A 402 10.91 9.87 -7.19
N TYR A 403 9.79 9.15 -7.29
CA TYR A 403 8.49 9.69 -6.89
C TYR A 403 8.52 10.14 -5.43
N TYR A 404 9.04 9.30 -4.54
CA TYR A 404 9.13 9.60 -3.11
C TYR A 404 10.05 10.81 -2.84
N THR A 405 11.26 10.81 -3.39
CA THR A 405 12.25 11.86 -3.11
C THR A 405 11.86 13.23 -3.67
N THR A 406 11.03 13.26 -4.71
CA THR A 406 10.50 14.50 -5.30
C THR A 406 9.10 14.86 -4.82
N TYR A 407 8.46 14.01 -3.98
CA TYR A 407 7.06 14.17 -3.57
C TYR A 407 6.76 15.56 -2.99
N ASN A 408 7.55 16.00 -2.01
CA ASN A 408 7.36 17.30 -1.36
C ASN A 408 7.45 18.47 -2.34
N ASP A 409 8.36 18.40 -3.32
CA ASP A 409 8.50 19.43 -4.35
C ASP A 409 7.33 19.42 -5.35
N MET A 410 6.78 18.25 -5.62
CA MET A 410 5.60 18.12 -6.47
C MET A 410 4.33 18.57 -5.76
N ILE A 411 4.16 18.27 -4.45
CA ILE A 411 3.07 18.77 -3.62
C ILE A 411 3.06 20.32 -3.60
N LYS A 412 4.22 20.97 -3.42
CA LYS A 412 4.32 22.45 -3.46
C LYS A 412 3.81 23.04 -4.76
N LYS A 413 3.97 22.34 -5.89
CA LYS A 413 3.58 22.80 -7.23
C LYS A 413 2.10 22.58 -7.55
N VAL A 414 1.37 21.81 -6.76
CA VAL A 414 -0.07 21.58 -7.00
C VAL A 414 -0.83 22.90 -6.97
N THR A 415 -1.61 23.15 -8.01
CA THR A 415 -2.42 24.36 -8.18
C THR A 415 -3.91 24.05 -8.01
N ARG A 416 -4.71 25.10 -7.81
CA ARG A 416 -6.19 25.00 -7.83
C ARG A 416 -6.70 24.35 -9.13
N LYS A 417 -6.06 24.69 -10.26
CA LYS A 417 -6.41 24.09 -11.55
C LYS A 417 -6.15 22.59 -11.57
N ASP A 418 -5.04 22.12 -11.03
CA ASP A 418 -4.73 20.69 -10.98
C ASP A 418 -5.77 19.93 -10.16
N ILE A 419 -6.27 20.53 -9.07
CA ILE A 419 -7.34 19.96 -8.26
C ILE A 419 -8.66 19.94 -9.04
N ALA A 420 -9.01 21.04 -9.73
CA ALA A 420 -10.22 21.09 -10.54
C ALA A 420 -10.19 20.06 -11.68
N ASP A 421 -9.04 19.92 -12.38
CA ASP A 421 -8.83 18.93 -13.42
C ASP A 421 -8.96 17.49 -12.86
N TYR A 422 -8.43 17.23 -11.66
CA TYR A 422 -8.57 15.96 -10.97
C TYR A 422 -10.03 15.65 -10.62
N VAL A 423 -10.74 16.59 -10.02
CA VAL A 423 -12.15 16.43 -9.64
C VAL A 423 -13.02 16.17 -10.88
N ASP A 424 -12.82 16.94 -11.95
CA ASP A 424 -13.54 16.76 -13.22
C ASP A 424 -13.24 15.40 -13.85
N LYS A 425 -11.98 14.96 -13.80
CA LYS A 425 -11.56 13.69 -14.43
C LYS A 425 -12.02 12.46 -13.67
N TYR A 426 -12.07 12.49 -12.33
CA TYR A 426 -12.20 11.28 -11.51
C TYR A 426 -13.41 11.25 -10.57
N ILE A 427 -14.08 12.37 -10.28
CA ILE A 427 -15.12 12.44 -9.26
C ILE A 427 -16.44 12.96 -9.80
N LYS A 428 -16.46 14.22 -10.26
CA LYS A 428 -17.70 14.92 -10.62
C LYS A 428 -18.38 14.28 -11.83
N GLY A 429 -19.61 13.80 -11.64
CA GLY A 429 -20.37 13.14 -12.70
C GLY A 429 -19.80 11.79 -13.17
N LYS A 430 -18.83 11.21 -12.44
CA LYS A 430 -18.23 9.94 -12.83
C LYS A 430 -19.02 8.75 -12.27
N PRO A 431 -18.88 7.58 -12.91
CA PRO A 431 -19.40 6.33 -12.35
C PRO A 431 -18.88 6.09 -10.94
N SER A 432 -19.75 5.63 -10.06
CA SER A 432 -19.43 5.45 -8.64
C SER A 432 -20.17 4.28 -8.02
N VAL A 433 -19.66 3.80 -6.90
CA VAL A 433 -20.30 2.82 -6.03
C VAL A 433 -20.64 3.49 -4.72
N THR A 434 -21.89 3.39 -4.26
CA THR A 434 -22.31 3.90 -2.96
C THR A 434 -22.94 2.80 -2.13
N GLY A 435 -22.35 2.51 -0.98
CA GLY A 435 -22.83 1.53 -0.01
C GLY A 435 -23.30 2.19 1.27
N LEU A 436 -24.36 1.66 1.86
CA LEU A 436 -24.90 2.09 3.15
C LEU A 436 -25.03 0.89 4.09
N LEU A 437 -24.44 0.97 5.27
CA LEU A 437 -24.64 0.02 6.37
C LEU A 437 -25.69 0.54 7.33
N LEU A 438 -26.66 -0.32 7.63
CA LEU A 438 -27.69 -0.07 8.67
C LEU A 438 -27.83 -1.29 9.57
N ASN A 439 -28.35 -1.11 10.79
CA ASN A 439 -28.92 -2.22 11.54
C ASN A 439 -30.41 -2.43 11.18
N PRO A 440 -30.99 -3.62 11.51
CA PRO A 440 -32.38 -3.93 11.18
C PRO A 440 -33.37 -2.91 11.74
N LYS A 441 -33.17 -2.43 12.98
CA LYS A 441 -34.08 -1.45 13.63
C LYS A 441 -34.04 -0.10 12.92
N MET A 442 -32.86 0.38 12.52
CA MET A 442 -32.73 1.61 11.74
C MET A 442 -33.42 1.48 10.39
N LYS A 443 -33.18 0.35 9.70
CA LYS A 443 -33.83 0.06 8.42
C LYS A 443 -35.34 0.10 8.52
N GLU A 444 -35.92 -0.57 9.53
CA GLU A 444 -37.35 -0.61 9.81
C GLU A 444 -37.91 0.79 10.16
N SER A 445 -37.28 1.50 11.11
CA SER A 445 -37.73 2.81 11.58
C SER A 445 -37.73 3.87 10.48
N LEU A 446 -36.85 3.73 9.50
CA LEU A 446 -36.74 4.61 8.34
C LEU A 446 -37.68 4.18 7.18
N GLY A 447 -38.27 2.98 7.27
CA GLY A 447 -39.11 2.40 6.21
C GLY A 447 -38.34 2.13 4.92
N ILE A 448 -37.06 1.72 5.02
CA ILE A 448 -36.17 1.53 3.89
C ILE A 448 -36.18 0.08 3.42
N ASN A 449 -36.49 -0.15 2.15
CA ASN A 449 -36.43 -1.48 1.55
C ASN A 449 -35.20 -1.66 0.64
N SER A 450 -34.77 -0.58 0.00
CA SER A 450 -33.59 -0.58 -0.90
C SER A 450 -32.70 0.63 -0.69
N ALA A 451 -31.47 0.57 -1.17
CA ALA A 451 -30.53 1.69 -1.17
C ALA A 451 -31.07 2.91 -1.94
N ASP A 452 -31.82 2.69 -3.02
CA ASP A 452 -32.35 3.76 -3.87
C ASP A 452 -33.36 4.67 -3.17
N GLU A 453 -33.97 4.21 -2.07
CA GLU A 453 -34.90 5.01 -1.30
C GLU A 453 -34.22 6.12 -0.47
N ILE A 454 -32.94 5.95 -0.14
CA ILE A 454 -32.15 6.92 0.62
C ILE A 454 -31.11 7.61 -0.24
N LEU A 455 -30.53 6.92 -1.18
CA LEU A 455 -29.45 7.41 -2.02
C LEU A 455 -30.03 8.08 -3.31
N LYS A 456 -30.94 9.04 -3.12
CA LYS A 456 -31.60 9.79 -4.22
C LYS A 456 -30.96 11.14 -4.42
#